data_93fe18e7c8a18d8fdfc48a6c6f5e467c
#
_entry.id   93fe18e7c8a18d8fdfc48a6c6f5e467c
#
_cell.length_a   1.000
_cell.length_b   1.000
_cell.length_c   1.000
_cell.angle_alpha   90.00
_cell.angle_beta   90.00
_cell.angle_gamma   90.00
#
_symmetry.space_group_name_H-M   'P 1'
#
loop_
_entity.id
_entity.type
_entity.pdbx_description
1 polymer ?
#
loop_
_entity_poly.entity_id
_entity_poly.type
_entity_poly.pdbx_seq_one_letter_code
_entity_poly.pdbx_strand_id
1 'polypeptide(L)'
;MIARLTVHYKTGLILFAILLFLSPGKSAAKSVLIKIATLAPEGSSWMQTFNELKSEILNKTDKTVRFRIYPGGVLGDEKDMLRKLHIGQIHGALLTSSGLSALFGEIDVLQVPFMFQTYEEVDHVMAKMDAFFRKGFADNGHMLVGWSEAGFVRLMSTKPVTDINDLKKMKVWTWEDAPMPKAIFDEAKVAAIPLTVPDVLVGLQTGLVDVVYAPPAGAISLQWFTKVKYLTDVPLTYLVGAIIIKQKAFNRIPPAYQDVVLKSFQARLDKLKVVIRGENQEALKVMQKHGVKILKPTKEVIAEFDRLSNKAVQRPGAVAFTPKVLDEVTAYLEEYRNSNK
;
A
#
# COMPACT_ATOMS: atom_id res chain seq x y z
N MET A 1 11.69 72.00 51.21
CA MET A 1 11.12 70.69 51.48
C MET A 1 10.47 70.09 50.20
N ILE A 2 11.22 70.08 49.08
CA ILE A 2 10.82 69.51 47.77
C ILE A 2 11.99 68.82 47.14
N ALA A 3 12.42 67.67 47.64
CA ALA A 3 13.51 66.90 47.02
C ALA A 3 13.49 65.38 47.31
N ARG A 4 12.31 64.79 47.64
CA ARG A 4 12.24 63.35 47.96
C ARG A 4 11.16 62.54 47.21
N LEU A 5 10.43 63.10 46.25
CA LEU A 5 9.34 62.36 45.56
C LEU A 5 9.65 61.89 44.14
N THR A 6 10.83 62.21 43.54
CA THR A 6 11.12 61.94 42.14
C THR A 6 11.89 60.60 41.92
N VAL A 7 12.39 59.94 42.99
CA VAL A 7 13.19 58.73 42.85
C VAL A 7 12.36 57.44 42.73
N HIS A 8 11.15 57.41 43.24
CA HIS A 8 10.32 56.19 43.26
C HIS A 8 9.58 55.89 41.96
N TYR A 9 9.31 56.92 41.12
CA TYR A 9 8.66 56.70 39.83
C TYR A 9 9.55 56.09 38.74
N LYS A 10 10.86 56.33 38.78
CA LYS A 10 11.81 55.78 37.79
C LYS A 10 12.09 54.30 38.02
N THR A 11 12.10 53.85 39.29
CA THR A 11 12.30 52.44 39.62
C THR A 11 11.06 51.59 39.34
N GLY A 12 9.85 52.07 39.50
CA GLY A 12 8.61 51.40 39.17
C GLY A 12 8.42 51.18 37.67
N LEU A 13 8.83 52.16 36.85
CA LEU A 13 8.73 52.09 35.39
C LEU A 13 9.70 51.07 34.78
N ILE A 14 10.89 50.89 35.36
CA ILE A 14 11.90 49.92 34.91
C ILE A 14 11.50 48.49 35.27
N LEU A 15 10.89 48.27 36.45
CA LEU A 15 10.35 46.93 36.82
C LEU A 15 9.16 46.53 35.94
N PHE A 16 8.29 47.45 35.52
CA PHE A 16 7.15 47.14 34.65
C PHE A 16 7.59 46.85 33.21
N ALA A 17 8.64 47.50 32.72
CA ALA A 17 9.22 47.24 31.41
C ALA A 17 9.95 45.86 31.31
N ILE A 18 10.51 45.36 32.41
CA ILE A 18 11.17 44.04 32.47
C ILE A 18 10.14 42.91 32.48
N LEU A 19 8.95 43.08 33.09
CA LEU A 19 7.90 42.07 33.09
C LEU A 19 7.24 41.89 31.70
N LEU A 20 7.28 42.88 30.81
CA LEU A 20 6.71 42.80 29.46
C LEU A 20 7.61 41.99 28.48
N PHE A 21 8.88 41.75 28.80
CA PHE A 21 9.82 40.96 27.98
C PHE A 21 9.87 39.47 28.38
N LEU A 22 9.18 39.07 29.46
CA LEU A 22 9.07 37.68 29.91
C LEU A 22 7.81 36.96 29.37
N SER A 23 7.22 37.48 28.30
CA SER A 23 6.26 36.67 27.54
C SER A 23 7.01 35.44 27.04
N PRO A 24 6.65 34.20 27.44
CA PRO A 24 7.27 33.01 26.87
C PRO A 24 6.96 33.05 25.38
N GLY A 25 7.94 33.45 24.59
CA GLY A 25 7.84 33.35 23.14
C GLY A 25 7.39 31.94 22.84
N LYS A 26 6.23 31.74 22.21
CA LYS A 26 5.84 30.44 21.71
C LYS A 26 7.00 29.99 20.86
N SER A 27 7.84 29.09 21.41
CA SER A 27 8.89 28.43 20.65
C SER A 27 8.19 27.85 19.43
N ALA A 28 8.42 28.43 18.25
CA ALA A 28 7.88 27.93 17.02
C ALA A 28 8.37 26.50 16.89
N ALA A 29 7.52 25.54 17.21
CA ALA A 29 7.86 24.12 17.12
C ALA A 29 8.43 23.88 15.73
N LYS A 30 9.67 23.39 15.66
CA LYS A 30 10.36 23.13 14.38
C LYS A 30 9.48 22.22 13.53
N SER A 31 9.02 22.72 12.39
CA SER A 31 8.11 21.95 11.54
C SER A 31 8.78 20.66 11.05
N VAL A 32 8.04 19.55 11.14
CA VAL A 32 8.47 18.23 10.69
C VAL A 32 7.92 17.98 9.30
N LEU A 33 8.81 17.71 8.34
CA LEU A 33 8.43 17.28 6.99
C LEU A 33 8.63 15.78 6.86
N ILE A 34 7.56 15.05 6.56
CA ILE A 34 7.56 13.63 6.23
C ILE A 34 7.39 13.48 4.72
N LYS A 35 8.34 12.79 4.08
CA LYS A 35 8.35 12.51 2.64
C LYS A 35 7.89 11.08 2.41
N ILE A 36 6.84 10.88 1.60
CA ILE A 36 6.28 9.55 1.26
C ILE A 36 6.30 9.37 -0.24
N ALA A 37 6.73 8.19 -0.71
CA ALA A 37 6.66 7.79 -2.12
C ALA A 37 5.55 6.76 -2.35
N THR A 38 5.02 6.70 -3.56
CA THR A 38 4.00 5.72 -3.94
C THR A 38 3.98 5.48 -5.45
N LEU A 39 3.55 4.28 -5.85
CA LEU A 39 3.24 3.95 -7.26
C LEU A 39 1.87 4.49 -7.68
N ALA A 40 0.99 4.86 -6.73
CA ALA A 40 -0.33 5.37 -7.05
C ALA A 40 -0.24 6.62 -7.96
N PRO A 41 -0.86 6.58 -9.16
CA PRO A 41 -0.80 7.69 -10.10
C PRO A 41 -1.50 8.93 -9.59
N GLU A 42 -1.04 10.11 -10.01
CA GLU A 42 -1.74 11.36 -9.76
C GLU A 42 -3.17 11.28 -10.32
N GLY A 43 -4.14 11.84 -9.58
CA GLY A 43 -5.56 11.77 -9.94
C GLY A 43 -6.29 10.51 -9.48
N SER A 44 -5.59 9.46 -9.02
CA SER A 44 -6.22 8.28 -8.43
C SER A 44 -6.86 8.58 -7.06
N SER A 45 -7.83 7.78 -6.63
CA SER A 45 -8.47 7.93 -5.31
C SER A 45 -7.49 7.79 -4.15
N TRP A 46 -6.42 7.02 -4.31
CA TRP A 46 -5.29 6.99 -3.35
C TRP A 46 -4.66 8.37 -3.21
N MET A 47 -4.33 9.04 -4.33
CA MET A 47 -3.70 10.37 -4.29
C MET A 47 -4.66 11.45 -3.84
N GLN A 48 -5.94 11.39 -4.18
CA GLN A 48 -6.97 12.30 -3.65
C GLN A 48 -7.02 12.20 -2.12
N THR A 49 -7.08 10.97 -1.58
CA THR A 49 -7.05 10.72 -0.13
C THR A 49 -5.78 11.27 0.52
N PHE A 50 -4.61 11.08 -0.10
CA PHE A 50 -3.36 11.65 0.42
C PHE A 50 -3.36 13.17 0.42
N ASN A 51 -3.92 13.82 -0.59
CA ASN A 51 -4.01 15.27 -0.66
C ASN A 51 -4.94 15.84 0.43
N GLU A 52 -6.04 15.13 0.73
CA GLU A 52 -6.91 15.45 1.85
C GLU A 52 -6.21 15.24 3.20
N LEU A 53 -5.50 14.11 3.38
CA LEU A 53 -4.71 13.83 4.57
C LEU A 53 -3.65 14.90 4.85
N LYS A 54 -2.91 15.32 3.82
CA LYS A 54 -1.91 16.41 3.95
C LYS A 54 -2.54 17.67 4.53
N SER A 55 -3.69 18.07 3.99
CA SER A 55 -4.40 19.27 4.40
C SER A 55 -4.97 19.13 5.80
N GLU A 56 -5.57 18.00 6.11
CA GLU A 56 -6.14 17.69 7.42
C GLU A 56 -5.09 17.70 8.52
N ILE A 57 -3.98 16.96 8.32
CA ILE A 57 -2.89 16.87 9.31
C ILE A 57 -2.22 18.22 9.49
N LEU A 58 -1.98 18.98 8.41
CA LEU A 58 -1.41 20.32 8.50
C LEU A 58 -2.24 21.22 9.42
N ASN A 59 -3.57 21.19 9.26
CA ASN A 59 -4.49 22.01 10.04
C ASN A 59 -4.59 21.52 11.50
N LYS A 60 -4.73 20.21 11.73
CA LYS A 60 -4.87 19.63 13.07
C LYS A 60 -3.59 19.66 13.92
N THR A 61 -2.45 19.96 13.30
CA THR A 61 -1.14 20.03 13.99
C THR A 61 -0.55 21.43 14.01
N ASP A 62 -1.37 22.47 13.90
CA ASP A 62 -0.94 23.88 13.89
C ASP A 62 0.24 24.11 12.92
N LYS A 63 0.18 23.52 11.72
CA LYS A 63 1.20 23.55 10.66
C LYS A 63 2.55 22.95 11.07
N THR A 64 2.61 22.24 12.19
CA THR A 64 3.83 21.60 12.69
C THR A 64 4.21 20.38 11.90
N VAL A 65 3.24 19.51 11.50
CA VAL A 65 3.49 18.30 10.73
C VAL A 65 3.06 18.48 9.29
N ARG A 66 3.99 18.24 8.37
CA ARG A 66 3.76 18.39 6.92
C ARG A 66 4.15 17.10 6.20
N PHE A 67 3.33 16.73 5.22
CA PHE A 67 3.60 15.60 4.33
C PHE A 67 3.92 16.09 2.91
N ARG A 68 4.92 15.48 2.28
CA ARG A 68 5.21 15.61 0.84
C ARG A 68 5.09 14.22 0.21
N ILE A 69 4.17 14.09 -0.73
CA ILE A 69 3.93 12.82 -1.43
C ILE A 69 4.59 12.90 -2.82
N TYR A 70 5.21 11.80 -3.24
CA TYR A 70 5.81 11.60 -4.56
C TYR A 70 5.03 10.48 -5.25
N PRO A 71 4.05 10.81 -6.13
CA PRO A 71 3.14 9.87 -6.76
C PRO A 71 3.75 9.17 -7.98
N GLY A 72 3.04 8.18 -8.52
CA GLY A 72 3.23 7.61 -9.85
C GLY A 72 4.60 7.00 -10.11
N GLY A 73 5.31 6.56 -9.06
CA GLY A 73 6.61 5.95 -9.23
C GLY A 73 7.73 6.92 -9.69
N VAL A 74 7.55 8.25 -9.53
CA VAL A 74 8.58 9.25 -9.90
C VAL A 74 9.90 9.06 -9.16
N LEU A 75 9.90 8.31 -8.07
CA LEU A 75 11.10 7.93 -7.33
C LEU A 75 11.55 6.48 -7.61
N GLY A 76 11.06 5.86 -8.67
CA GLY A 76 11.31 4.48 -9.04
C GLY A 76 10.22 3.52 -8.53
N ASP A 77 10.43 2.22 -8.71
CA ASP A 77 9.55 1.17 -8.21
C ASP A 77 9.76 0.94 -6.70
N GLU A 78 9.00 0.04 -6.08
CA GLU A 78 9.03 -0.22 -4.64
C GLU A 78 10.43 -0.57 -4.13
N LYS A 79 11.22 -1.33 -4.88
CA LYS A 79 12.64 -1.58 -4.60
C LYS A 79 13.47 -0.30 -4.46
N ASP A 80 13.28 0.64 -5.38
CA ASP A 80 13.95 1.93 -5.34
C ASP A 80 13.47 2.79 -4.16
N MET A 81 12.16 2.73 -3.88
CA MET A 81 11.58 3.40 -2.72
C MET A 81 12.15 2.86 -1.41
N LEU A 82 12.28 1.53 -1.28
CA LEU A 82 12.88 0.89 -0.11
C LEU A 82 14.35 1.28 0.07
N ARG A 83 15.13 1.32 -1.01
CA ARG A 83 16.51 1.81 -0.97
C ARG A 83 16.59 3.27 -0.49
N LYS A 84 15.73 4.15 -1.06
CA LYS A 84 15.64 5.57 -0.67
C LYS A 84 15.14 5.74 0.77
N LEU A 85 14.23 4.88 1.22
CA LEU A 85 13.78 4.82 2.60
C LEU A 85 14.95 4.42 3.53
N HIS A 86 15.73 3.40 3.14
CA HIS A 86 16.88 2.93 3.91
C HIS A 86 17.89 4.04 4.16
N ILE A 87 18.28 4.79 3.13
CA ILE A 87 19.26 5.88 3.25
C ILE A 87 18.65 7.20 3.76
N GLY A 88 17.34 7.27 4.03
CA GLY A 88 16.66 8.44 4.58
C GLY A 88 16.38 9.57 3.58
N GLN A 89 16.45 9.30 2.28
CA GLN A 89 16.05 10.26 1.24
C GLN A 89 14.55 10.51 1.27
N ILE A 90 13.76 9.45 1.53
CA ILE A 90 12.35 9.53 1.91
C ILE A 90 12.18 9.00 3.34
N HIS A 91 11.01 9.25 3.94
CA HIS A 91 10.73 8.89 5.32
C HIS A 91 9.70 7.77 5.44
N GLY A 92 8.91 7.53 4.40
CA GLY A 92 7.88 6.50 4.31
C GLY A 92 7.52 6.20 2.86
N ALA A 93 6.70 5.19 2.68
CA ALA A 93 6.11 4.82 1.39
C ALA A 93 4.72 4.21 1.59
N LEU A 94 3.84 4.36 0.59
CA LEU A 94 2.72 3.46 0.39
C LEU A 94 3.25 2.32 -0.48
N LEU A 95 3.30 1.14 0.09
CA LEU A 95 3.80 -0.09 -0.54
C LEU A 95 2.66 -1.08 -0.73
N THR A 96 2.77 -1.89 -1.75
CA THR A 96 1.96 -3.10 -1.90
C THR A 96 2.55 -4.25 -1.08
N SER A 97 1.87 -5.39 -1.04
CA SER A 97 2.39 -6.59 -0.37
C SER A 97 3.82 -6.92 -0.80
N SER A 98 4.19 -6.68 -2.06
CA SER A 98 5.53 -6.96 -2.57
C SER A 98 6.61 -6.14 -1.85
N GLY A 99 6.41 -4.82 -1.75
CA GLY A 99 7.34 -3.96 -1.02
C GLY A 99 7.27 -4.16 0.50
N LEU A 100 6.10 -4.48 1.04
CA LEU A 100 5.92 -4.78 2.46
C LEU A 100 6.66 -6.05 2.87
N SER A 101 6.64 -7.09 2.02
CA SER A 101 7.33 -8.35 2.24
C SER A 101 8.84 -8.17 2.42
N ALA A 102 9.45 -7.25 1.68
CA ALA A 102 10.87 -6.94 1.85
C ALA A 102 11.20 -6.31 3.22
N LEU A 103 10.22 -5.76 3.94
CA LEU A 103 10.36 -5.22 5.29
C LEU A 103 9.97 -6.23 6.37
N PHE A 104 8.96 -7.04 6.11
CA PHE A 104 8.46 -8.09 6.99
C PHE A 104 7.79 -9.18 6.17
N GLY A 105 8.53 -10.27 5.92
CA GLY A 105 8.15 -11.33 4.98
C GLY A 105 6.84 -12.05 5.28
N GLU A 106 6.42 -12.10 6.54
CA GLU A 106 5.19 -12.79 6.95
C GLU A 106 3.92 -12.22 6.29
N ILE A 107 3.97 -10.96 5.79
CA ILE A 107 2.83 -10.33 5.09
C ILE A 107 2.48 -11.04 3.78
N ASP A 108 3.42 -11.78 3.18
CA ASP A 108 3.20 -12.51 1.94
C ASP A 108 2.12 -13.59 2.07
N VAL A 109 1.82 -14.04 3.28
CA VAL A 109 0.73 -15.00 3.52
C VAL A 109 -0.60 -14.52 2.96
N LEU A 110 -0.84 -13.20 2.97
CA LEU A 110 -2.08 -12.60 2.44
C LEU A 110 -2.16 -12.67 0.90
N GLN A 111 -1.06 -12.98 0.23
CA GLN A 111 -0.99 -13.08 -1.23
C GLN A 111 -1.07 -14.54 -1.73
N VAL A 112 -1.21 -15.52 -0.85
CA VAL A 112 -1.34 -16.92 -1.27
C VAL A 112 -2.53 -17.03 -2.24
N PRO A 113 -2.31 -17.54 -3.47
CA PRO A 113 -3.35 -17.59 -4.47
C PRO A 113 -4.57 -18.38 -4.00
N PHE A 114 -5.76 -17.91 -4.39
CA PHE A 114 -7.07 -18.51 -4.08
C PHE A 114 -7.40 -18.65 -2.59
N MET A 115 -6.56 -18.13 -1.69
CA MET A 115 -6.80 -18.18 -0.24
C MET A 115 -8.10 -17.45 0.12
N PHE A 116 -8.24 -16.21 -0.34
CA PHE A 116 -9.42 -15.38 -0.09
C PHE A 116 -10.36 -15.37 -1.28
N GLN A 117 -11.67 -15.48 -1.01
CA GLN A 117 -12.72 -15.43 -2.03
C GLN A 117 -13.54 -14.14 -1.96
N THR A 118 -13.65 -13.54 -0.77
CA THR A 118 -14.45 -12.34 -0.53
C THR A 118 -13.68 -11.31 0.30
N TYR A 119 -14.14 -10.05 0.26
CA TYR A 119 -13.57 -8.98 1.09
C TYR A 119 -13.88 -9.18 2.57
N GLU A 120 -14.98 -9.84 2.91
CA GLU A 120 -15.37 -10.15 4.28
C GLU A 120 -14.40 -11.15 4.92
N GLU A 121 -13.95 -12.16 4.16
CA GLU A 121 -12.87 -13.07 4.57
C GLU A 121 -11.57 -12.32 4.87
N VAL A 122 -11.21 -11.41 3.97
CA VAL A 122 -10.03 -10.56 4.18
C VAL A 122 -10.16 -9.69 5.43
N ASP A 123 -11.30 -9.02 5.59
CA ASP A 123 -11.55 -8.14 6.74
C ASP A 123 -11.49 -8.91 8.06
N HIS A 124 -12.04 -10.14 8.10
CA HIS A 124 -11.98 -10.99 9.28
C HIS A 124 -10.54 -11.36 9.66
N VAL A 125 -9.78 -11.87 8.70
CA VAL A 125 -8.39 -12.26 8.92
C VAL A 125 -7.51 -11.05 9.28
N MET A 126 -7.68 -9.93 8.58
CA MET A 126 -6.91 -8.71 8.85
C MET A 126 -7.21 -8.16 10.24
N ALA A 127 -8.44 -8.23 10.73
CA ALA A 127 -8.78 -7.81 12.10
C ALA A 127 -8.08 -8.68 13.15
N LYS A 128 -7.93 -9.98 12.92
CA LYS A 128 -7.23 -10.92 13.82
C LYS A 128 -5.70 -10.75 13.77
N MET A 129 -5.15 -10.47 12.59
CA MET A 129 -3.70 -10.42 12.34
C MET A 129 -3.09 -9.00 12.46
N ASP A 130 -3.90 -7.94 12.60
CA ASP A 130 -3.40 -6.54 12.59
C ASP A 130 -2.30 -6.31 13.62
N ALA A 131 -2.51 -6.75 14.87
CA ALA A 131 -1.52 -6.58 15.94
C ALA A 131 -0.20 -7.31 15.64
N PHE A 132 -0.28 -8.53 15.06
CA PHE A 132 0.88 -9.31 14.66
C PHE A 132 1.69 -8.58 13.57
N PHE A 133 1.03 -8.12 12.52
CA PHE A 133 1.72 -7.41 11.43
C PHE A 133 2.29 -6.07 11.90
N ARG A 134 1.54 -5.27 12.67
CA ARG A 134 2.04 -4.00 13.23
C ARG A 134 3.29 -4.23 14.07
N LYS A 135 3.29 -5.25 14.92
CA LYS A 135 4.45 -5.62 15.73
C LYS A 135 5.63 -6.02 14.86
N GLY A 136 5.42 -6.86 13.85
CA GLY A 136 6.46 -7.30 12.93
C GLY A 136 7.13 -6.13 12.21
N PHE A 137 6.37 -5.16 11.69
CA PHE A 137 6.94 -3.95 11.10
C PHE A 137 7.67 -3.09 12.13
N ALA A 138 7.15 -2.96 13.35
CA ALA A 138 7.78 -2.18 14.41
C ALA A 138 9.12 -2.79 14.84
N ASP A 139 9.19 -4.10 15.00
CA ASP A 139 10.42 -4.84 15.32
C ASP A 139 11.50 -4.64 14.23
N ASN A 140 11.08 -4.40 12.99
CA ASN A 140 11.96 -4.07 11.86
C ASN A 140 12.17 -2.54 11.66
N GLY A 141 11.84 -1.73 12.67
CA GLY A 141 12.08 -0.28 12.68
C GLY A 141 11.14 0.57 11.83
N HIS A 142 9.95 0.06 11.55
CA HIS A 142 8.95 0.73 10.72
C HIS A 142 7.61 0.87 11.47
N MET A 143 7.04 2.09 11.46
CA MET A 143 5.69 2.35 11.92
C MET A 143 4.71 2.08 10.77
N LEU A 144 3.81 1.13 10.93
CA LEU A 144 2.65 0.97 10.04
C LEU A 144 1.59 2.00 10.47
N VAL A 145 1.42 3.07 9.69
CA VAL A 145 0.47 4.14 10.03
C VAL A 145 -0.95 3.83 9.60
N GLY A 146 -1.12 2.96 8.61
CA GLY A 146 -2.44 2.48 8.22
C GLY A 146 -2.40 1.51 7.04
N TRP A 147 -3.40 0.64 7.01
CA TRP A 147 -3.65 -0.26 5.90
C TRP A 147 -4.31 0.47 4.74
N SER A 148 -3.88 0.13 3.55
CA SER A 148 -4.54 0.46 2.29
C SER A 148 -4.88 -0.83 1.58
N GLU A 149 -5.67 -0.76 0.53
CA GLU A 149 -5.90 -1.94 -0.29
C GLU A 149 -5.89 -1.57 -1.78
N ALA A 150 -5.50 -2.52 -2.60
CA ALA A 150 -5.68 -2.46 -4.04
C ALA A 150 -6.81 -3.40 -4.49
N GLY A 151 -6.99 -4.51 -3.79
CA GLY A 151 -8.10 -5.44 -3.99
C GLY A 151 -7.70 -6.76 -4.64
N PHE A 152 -8.69 -7.51 -5.10
CA PHE A 152 -8.47 -8.80 -5.76
C PHE A 152 -7.84 -8.64 -7.14
N VAL A 153 -6.73 -9.33 -7.34
CA VAL A 153 -5.97 -9.36 -8.59
C VAL A 153 -6.67 -10.24 -9.61
N ARG A 154 -6.76 -9.77 -10.84
CA ARG A 154 -7.22 -10.53 -12.00
C ARG A 154 -6.18 -10.51 -13.11
N LEU A 155 -6.19 -11.54 -13.93
CA LEU A 155 -5.33 -11.65 -15.09
C LEU A 155 -5.95 -10.91 -16.28
N MET A 156 -5.13 -10.13 -16.98
CA MET A 156 -5.52 -9.39 -18.17
C MET A 156 -4.54 -9.66 -19.30
N SER A 157 -5.02 -9.77 -20.53
CA SER A 157 -4.18 -10.23 -21.64
C SER A 157 -4.58 -9.64 -22.99
N THR A 158 -3.62 -9.67 -23.93
CA THR A 158 -3.83 -9.24 -25.33
C THR A 158 -4.54 -10.31 -26.17
N LYS A 159 -4.46 -11.59 -25.77
CA LYS A 159 -5.10 -12.75 -26.40
C LYS A 159 -5.89 -13.52 -25.32
N PRO A 160 -6.88 -14.34 -25.69
CA PRO A 160 -7.65 -15.09 -24.69
C PRO A 160 -6.75 -16.03 -23.88
N VAL A 161 -6.99 -16.09 -22.57
CA VAL A 161 -6.40 -17.06 -21.64
C VAL A 161 -7.54 -17.87 -21.06
N THR A 162 -7.66 -19.09 -21.51
CA THR A 162 -8.73 -20.03 -21.09
C THR A 162 -8.19 -21.18 -20.26
N ASP A 163 -6.89 -21.48 -20.38
CA ASP A 163 -6.18 -22.49 -19.59
C ASP A 163 -4.69 -22.12 -19.40
N ILE A 164 -3.95 -22.99 -18.71
CA ILE A 164 -2.51 -22.79 -18.44
C ILE A 164 -1.65 -22.88 -19.72
N ASN A 165 -2.08 -23.63 -20.75
CA ASN A 165 -1.32 -23.77 -21.98
C ASN A 165 -1.38 -22.51 -22.83
N ASP A 166 -2.42 -21.70 -22.70
CA ASP A 166 -2.48 -20.39 -23.31
C ASP A 166 -1.39 -19.48 -22.72
N LEU A 167 -1.22 -19.47 -21.38
CA LEU A 167 -0.17 -18.70 -20.72
C LEU A 167 1.24 -19.12 -21.14
N LYS A 168 1.49 -20.43 -21.37
CA LYS A 168 2.80 -20.91 -21.82
C LYS A 168 3.22 -20.37 -23.19
N LYS A 169 2.27 -19.88 -23.98
CA LYS A 169 2.50 -19.31 -25.33
C LYS A 169 2.63 -17.80 -25.32
N MET A 170 2.53 -17.18 -24.12
CA MET A 170 2.50 -15.72 -23.95
C MET A 170 3.65 -15.25 -23.07
N LYS A 171 3.95 -13.95 -23.19
CA LYS A 171 4.93 -13.25 -22.38
C LYS A 171 4.20 -12.66 -21.17
N VAL A 172 4.34 -13.28 -20.00
CA VAL A 172 3.66 -12.87 -18.78
C VAL A 172 4.55 -11.90 -18.01
N TRP A 173 4.01 -10.75 -17.66
CA TRP A 173 4.69 -9.84 -16.75
C TRP A 173 4.83 -10.43 -15.36
N THR A 174 5.96 -10.17 -14.70
CA THR A 174 6.14 -10.35 -13.25
C THR A 174 6.90 -9.19 -12.65
N TRP A 175 6.71 -8.92 -11.38
CA TRP A 175 7.56 -7.99 -10.65
C TRP A 175 8.98 -8.55 -10.54
N GLU A 176 10.00 -7.68 -10.63
CA GLU A 176 11.41 -8.10 -10.61
C GLU A 176 11.80 -8.91 -9.38
N ASP A 177 11.31 -8.51 -8.21
CA ASP A 177 11.69 -9.11 -6.93
C ASP A 177 10.48 -9.77 -6.22
N ALA A 178 9.62 -10.45 -6.96
CA ALA A 178 8.46 -11.17 -6.41
C ALA A 178 8.70 -12.69 -6.44
N PRO A 179 9.22 -13.28 -5.35
CA PRO A 179 9.59 -14.71 -5.34
C PRO A 179 8.38 -15.63 -5.53
N MET A 180 7.26 -15.35 -4.90
CA MET A 180 6.07 -16.20 -5.00
C MET A 180 5.47 -16.23 -6.42
N PRO A 181 5.15 -15.11 -7.11
CA PRO A 181 4.73 -15.14 -8.50
C PRO A 181 5.74 -15.85 -9.40
N LYS A 182 7.04 -15.58 -9.20
CA LYS A 182 8.09 -16.27 -9.95
C LYS A 182 8.05 -17.78 -9.76
N ALA A 183 7.94 -18.26 -8.55
CA ALA A 183 7.85 -19.70 -8.26
C ALA A 183 6.59 -20.34 -8.89
N ILE A 184 5.48 -19.64 -8.94
CA ILE A 184 4.23 -20.08 -9.57
C ILE A 184 4.42 -20.20 -11.09
N PHE A 185 5.00 -19.20 -11.73
CA PHE A 185 5.26 -19.24 -13.18
C PHE A 185 6.28 -20.29 -13.56
N ASP A 186 7.33 -20.49 -12.74
CA ASP A 186 8.31 -21.55 -12.93
C ASP A 186 7.66 -22.95 -12.82
N GLU A 187 6.75 -23.15 -11.83
CA GLU A 187 6.00 -24.41 -11.67
C GLU A 187 5.07 -24.65 -12.85
N ALA A 188 4.42 -23.59 -13.32
CA ALA A 188 3.53 -23.64 -14.47
C ALA A 188 4.26 -23.75 -15.81
N LYS A 189 5.60 -23.63 -15.83
CA LYS A 189 6.45 -23.55 -17.03
C LYS A 189 6.03 -22.40 -17.96
N VAL A 190 5.72 -21.25 -17.37
CA VAL A 190 5.33 -20.01 -18.05
C VAL A 190 6.51 -19.06 -18.07
N ALA A 191 6.81 -18.49 -19.24
CA ALA A 191 7.86 -17.49 -19.37
C ALA A 191 7.42 -16.15 -18.73
N ALA A 192 8.01 -15.82 -17.59
CA ALA A 192 7.76 -14.55 -16.91
C ALA A 192 8.83 -13.51 -17.26
N ILE A 193 8.40 -12.29 -17.59
CA ILE A 193 9.27 -11.18 -17.95
C ILE A 193 9.22 -10.16 -16.82
N PRO A 194 10.34 -9.96 -16.09
CA PRO A 194 10.39 -9.01 -15.00
C PRO A 194 10.44 -7.57 -15.53
N LEU A 195 9.48 -6.75 -15.07
CA LEU A 195 9.45 -5.30 -15.31
C LEU A 195 9.03 -4.56 -14.05
N THR A 196 9.46 -3.32 -13.93
CA THR A 196 8.94 -2.39 -12.92
C THR A 196 7.51 -1.96 -13.29
N VAL A 197 6.67 -1.62 -12.29
CA VAL A 197 5.28 -1.18 -12.55
C VAL A 197 5.21 0.01 -13.51
N PRO A 198 6.07 1.04 -13.41
CA PRO A 198 6.09 2.14 -14.38
C PRO A 198 6.33 1.72 -15.83
N ASP A 199 7.05 0.63 -16.07
CA ASP A 199 7.43 0.18 -17.42
C ASP A 199 6.40 -0.74 -18.07
N VAL A 200 5.43 -1.26 -17.30
CA VAL A 200 4.46 -2.27 -17.78
C VAL A 200 3.60 -1.74 -18.93
N LEU A 201 3.15 -0.49 -18.87
CA LEU A 201 2.33 0.09 -19.94
C LEU A 201 3.10 0.12 -21.27
N VAL A 202 4.37 0.51 -21.23
CA VAL A 202 5.25 0.50 -22.42
C VAL A 202 5.51 -0.93 -22.86
N GLY A 203 5.72 -1.85 -21.91
CA GLY A 203 5.85 -3.28 -22.22
C GLY A 203 4.64 -3.87 -22.95
N LEU A 204 3.42 -3.50 -22.56
CA LEU A 204 2.18 -3.87 -23.25
C LEU A 204 2.07 -3.21 -24.62
N GLN A 205 2.47 -1.93 -24.75
CA GLN A 205 2.41 -1.17 -26.02
C GLN A 205 3.35 -1.73 -27.07
N THR A 206 4.54 -2.15 -26.67
CA THR A 206 5.58 -2.68 -27.56
C THR A 206 5.47 -4.19 -27.80
N GLY A 207 4.54 -4.87 -27.07
CA GLY A 207 4.43 -6.31 -27.12
C GLY A 207 5.60 -7.03 -26.43
N LEU A 208 6.32 -6.36 -25.52
CA LEU A 208 7.31 -7.01 -24.65
C LEU A 208 6.63 -7.95 -23.67
N VAL A 209 5.43 -7.58 -23.21
CA VAL A 209 4.54 -8.44 -22.42
C VAL A 209 3.15 -8.51 -23.05
N ASP A 210 2.50 -9.67 -22.93
CA ASP A 210 1.16 -9.95 -23.43
C ASP A 210 0.13 -10.08 -22.32
N VAL A 211 0.59 -10.41 -21.11
CA VAL A 211 -0.24 -10.73 -19.95
C VAL A 211 0.27 -9.95 -18.76
N VAL A 212 -0.67 -9.34 -18.05
CA VAL A 212 -0.45 -8.62 -16.79
C VAL A 212 -1.50 -9.06 -15.76
N TYR A 213 -1.23 -8.81 -14.50
CA TYR A 213 -2.18 -9.09 -13.43
C TYR A 213 -2.20 -7.93 -12.44
N ALA A 214 -3.39 -7.47 -12.10
CA ALA A 214 -3.63 -6.37 -11.18
C ALA A 214 -5.08 -6.37 -10.70
N PRO A 215 -5.41 -5.66 -9.62
CA PRO A 215 -6.78 -5.29 -9.33
C PRO A 215 -7.34 -4.38 -10.44
N PRO A 216 -8.62 -4.52 -10.83
CA PRO A 216 -9.20 -3.77 -11.94
C PRO A 216 -9.06 -2.24 -11.81
N ALA A 217 -9.27 -1.67 -10.62
CA ALA A 217 -9.09 -0.22 -10.38
C ALA A 217 -7.63 0.20 -10.60
N GLY A 218 -6.66 -0.63 -10.20
CA GLY A 218 -5.24 -0.41 -10.45
C GLY A 218 -4.93 -0.39 -11.95
N ALA A 219 -5.45 -1.35 -12.70
CA ALA A 219 -5.27 -1.42 -14.16
C ALA A 219 -5.89 -0.23 -14.90
N ILE A 220 -7.01 0.33 -14.40
CA ILE A 220 -7.58 1.59 -14.91
C ILE A 220 -6.63 2.75 -14.62
N SER A 221 -6.23 2.92 -13.36
CA SER A 221 -5.37 4.02 -12.92
C SER A 221 -4.01 4.05 -13.64
N LEU A 222 -3.43 2.86 -13.92
CA LEU A 222 -2.18 2.67 -14.65
C LEU A 222 -2.37 2.64 -16.18
N GLN A 223 -3.60 2.78 -16.67
CA GLN A 223 -3.97 2.75 -18.09
C GLN A 223 -3.66 1.42 -18.83
N TRP A 224 -3.38 0.34 -18.10
CA TRP A 224 -3.07 -0.97 -18.69
C TRP A 224 -4.25 -1.53 -19.49
N PHE A 225 -5.49 -1.24 -19.03
CA PHE A 225 -6.73 -1.67 -19.69
C PHE A 225 -6.82 -1.22 -21.16
N THR A 226 -6.13 -0.15 -21.54
CA THR A 226 -6.12 0.36 -22.92
C THR A 226 -5.37 -0.55 -23.90
N LYS A 227 -4.58 -1.49 -23.40
CA LYS A 227 -3.71 -2.36 -24.19
C LYS A 227 -4.07 -3.84 -24.10
N VAL A 228 -4.90 -4.23 -23.16
CA VAL A 228 -5.42 -5.59 -23.04
C VAL A 228 -6.78 -5.74 -23.72
N LYS A 229 -7.11 -6.95 -24.13
CA LYS A 229 -8.37 -7.28 -24.83
C LYS A 229 -9.24 -8.26 -24.04
N TYR A 230 -8.65 -8.95 -23.07
CA TYR A 230 -9.32 -9.98 -22.28
C TYR A 230 -8.99 -9.79 -20.80
N LEU A 231 -9.95 -10.13 -19.95
CA LEU A 231 -9.80 -10.25 -18.52
C LEU A 231 -10.35 -11.60 -18.08
N THR A 232 -9.54 -12.39 -17.38
CA THR A 232 -9.97 -13.65 -16.76
C THR A 232 -10.60 -13.34 -15.40
N ASP A 233 -11.91 -13.51 -15.29
CA ASP A 233 -12.70 -13.13 -14.11
C ASP A 233 -12.64 -14.21 -13.03
N VAL A 234 -11.49 -14.29 -12.38
CA VAL A 234 -11.27 -15.07 -11.18
C VAL A 234 -10.35 -14.28 -10.24
N PRO A 235 -10.67 -14.17 -8.94
CA PRO A 235 -9.78 -13.57 -7.97
C PRO A 235 -8.58 -14.50 -7.74
N LEU A 236 -7.43 -14.13 -8.30
CA LEU A 236 -6.22 -14.94 -8.20
C LEU A 236 -5.59 -14.84 -6.81
N THR A 237 -5.48 -13.61 -6.31
CA THR A 237 -4.89 -13.29 -5.00
C THR A 237 -5.43 -11.96 -4.51
N TYR A 238 -5.22 -11.64 -3.25
CA TYR A 238 -5.56 -10.36 -2.67
C TYR A 238 -4.31 -9.49 -2.52
N LEU A 239 -4.36 -8.26 -3.05
CA LEU A 239 -3.26 -7.31 -2.97
C LEU A 239 -3.55 -6.27 -1.87
N VAL A 240 -2.91 -6.46 -0.72
CA VAL A 240 -2.92 -5.48 0.37
C VAL A 240 -1.87 -4.41 0.11
N GLY A 241 -2.11 -3.23 0.64
CA GLY A 241 -1.14 -2.16 0.74
C GLY A 241 -1.09 -1.60 2.15
N ALA A 242 0.01 -0.92 2.46
CA ALA A 242 0.12 -0.19 3.72
C ALA A 242 1.03 1.05 3.59
N ILE A 243 0.77 2.03 4.44
CA ILE A 243 1.64 3.17 4.59
C ILE A 243 2.60 2.89 5.73
N ILE A 244 3.87 2.83 5.38
CA ILE A 244 4.99 2.61 6.30
C ILE A 244 5.78 3.90 6.43
N ILE A 245 6.11 4.27 7.67
CA ILE A 245 7.04 5.37 7.97
C ILE A 245 8.19 4.79 8.83
N LYS A 246 9.44 5.12 8.54
CA LYS A 246 10.56 4.75 9.43
C LYS A 246 10.28 5.23 10.85
N GLN A 247 10.45 4.35 11.83
CA GLN A 247 10.20 4.67 13.24
C GLN A 247 10.95 5.94 13.67
N LYS A 248 12.24 6.07 13.27
CA LYS A 248 13.04 7.26 13.55
C LYS A 248 12.44 8.55 12.96
N ALA A 249 11.80 8.47 11.79
CA ALA A 249 11.16 9.62 11.17
C ALA A 249 9.83 9.96 11.82
N PHE A 250 9.03 8.94 12.18
CA PHE A 250 7.78 9.11 12.91
C PHE A 250 8.03 9.74 14.30
N ASN A 251 9.06 9.30 15.02
CA ASN A 251 9.43 9.84 16.33
C ASN A 251 9.86 11.32 16.30
N ARG A 252 10.11 11.91 15.13
CA ARG A 252 10.34 13.37 14.99
C ARG A 252 9.05 14.16 15.08
N ILE A 253 7.91 13.53 14.92
CA ILE A 253 6.60 14.15 15.13
C ILE A 253 6.46 14.38 16.64
N PRO A 254 6.15 15.62 17.09
CA PRO A 254 5.94 15.88 18.49
C PRO A 254 4.91 14.91 19.10
N PRO A 255 5.15 14.36 20.30
CA PRO A 255 4.27 13.36 20.92
C PRO A 255 2.80 13.78 20.96
N ALA A 256 2.51 15.07 21.18
CA ALA A 256 1.16 15.62 21.17
C ALA A 256 0.41 15.45 19.85
N TYR A 257 1.12 15.26 18.73
CA TYR A 257 0.54 15.14 17.39
C TYR A 257 0.61 13.72 16.79
N GLN A 258 1.34 12.79 17.43
CA GLN A 258 1.48 11.42 16.88
C GLN A 258 0.14 10.72 16.78
N ASP A 259 -0.68 10.79 17.83
CA ASP A 259 -2.02 10.20 17.85
C ASP A 259 -2.97 10.87 16.85
N VAL A 260 -2.88 12.18 16.69
CA VAL A 260 -3.64 12.93 15.66
C VAL A 260 -3.30 12.44 14.26
N VAL A 261 -2.02 12.22 13.97
CA VAL A 261 -1.56 11.71 12.68
C VAL A 261 -2.12 10.30 12.44
N LEU A 262 -1.94 9.39 13.40
CA LEU A 262 -2.40 7.99 13.26
C LEU A 262 -3.92 7.92 13.06
N LYS A 263 -4.71 8.64 13.86
CA LYS A 263 -6.17 8.67 13.73
C LYS A 263 -6.64 9.29 12.41
N SER A 264 -5.95 10.33 11.93
CA SER A 264 -6.29 10.92 10.62
C SER A 264 -6.02 9.94 9.48
N PHE A 265 -4.88 9.22 9.49
CA PHE A 265 -4.61 8.18 8.52
C PHE A 265 -5.65 7.07 8.58
N GLN A 266 -5.93 6.51 9.76
CA GLN A 266 -6.90 5.44 9.93
C GLN A 266 -8.26 5.82 9.37
N ALA A 267 -8.81 6.97 9.79
CA ALA A 267 -10.14 7.41 9.36
C ALA A 267 -10.25 7.63 7.84
N ARG A 268 -9.17 8.11 7.20
CA ARG A 268 -9.15 8.34 5.75
C ARG A 268 -8.97 7.04 4.96
N LEU A 269 -8.13 6.15 5.45
CA LEU A 269 -7.87 4.87 4.79
C LEU A 269 -9.06 3.91 4.91
N ASP A 270 -9.81 3.95 6.02
CA ASP A 270 -11.06 3.20 6.16
C ASP A 270 -12.10 3.64 5.10
N LYS A 271 -12.20 4.95 4.84
CA LYS A 271 -13.04 5.46 3.76
C LYS A 271 -12.52 5.06 2.38
N LEU A 272 -11.21 5.18 2.17
CA LEU A 272 -10.57 4.81 0.91
C LEU A 272 -10.81 3.32 0.59
N LYS A 273 -10.77 2.44 1.59
CA LYS A 273 -11.06 1.02 1.42
C LYS A 273 -12.42 0.79 0.75
N VAL A 274 -13.46 1.46 1.23
CA VAL A 274 -14.81 1.36 0.65
C VAL A 274 -14.83 1.89 -0.79
N VAL A 275 -14.17 3.02 -1.05
CA VAL A 275 -14.07 3.60 -2.39
C VAL A 275 -13.38 2.63 -3.36
N ILE A 276 -12.23 2.08 -2.99
CA ILE A 276 -11.45 1.18 -3.85
C ILE A 276 -12.21 -0.11 -4.16
N ARG A 277 -12.96 -0.66 -3.20
CA ARG A 277 -13.82 -1.83 -3.45
C ARG A 277 -14.91 -1.52 -4.48
N GLY A 278 -15.56 -0.37 -4.37
CA GLY A 278 -16.52 0.11 -5.36
C GLY A 278 -15.87 0.35 -6.72
N GLU A 279 -14.71 0.99 -6.76
CA GLU A 279 -13.96 1.23 -8.00
C GLU A 279 -13.53 -0.07 -8.69
N ASN A 280 -13.13 -1.11 -7.95
CA ASN A 280 -12.81 -2.42 -8.53
C ASN A 280 -14.03 -3.05 -9.24
N GLN A 281 -15.22 -2.89 -8.70
CA GLN A 281 -16.45 -3.37 -9.34
C GLN A 281 -16.80 -2.55 -10.58
N GLU A 282 -16.69 -1.23 -10.50
CA GLU A 282 -17.00 -0.34 -11.62
C GLU A 282 -15.96 -0.45 -12.73
N ALA A 283 -14.70 -0.68 -12.39
CA ALA A 283 -13.62 -0.87 -13.35
C ALA A 283 -13.88 -2.02 -14.34
N LEU A 284 -14.52 -3.11 -13.89
CA LEU A 284 -14.91 -4.21 -14.79
C LEU A 284 -15.88 -3.73 -15.86
N LYS A 285 -16.87 -2.91 -15.48
CA LYS A 285 -17.85 -2.34 -16.42
C LYS A 285 -17.18 -1.34 -17.38
N VAL A 286 -16.27 -0.52 -16.87
CA VAL A 286 -15.49 0.43 -17.68
C VAL A 286 -14.66 -0.33 -18.72
N MET A 287 -13.95 -1.38 -18.31
CA MET A 287 -13.17 -2.22 -19.24
C MET A 287 -14.04 -2.86 -20.31
N GLN A 288 -15.21 -3.40 -19.95
CA GLN A 288 -16.16 -3.97 -20.93
C GLN A 288 -16.64 -2.92 -21.96
N LYS A 289 -16.97 -1.71 -21.50
CA LYS A 289 -17.35 -0.60 -22.39
C LYS A 289 -16.22 -0.20 -23.37
N HIS A 290 -14.96 -0.40 -22.95
CA HIS A 290 -13.78 -0.19 -23.79
C HIS A 290 -13.39 -1.42 -24.62
N GLY A 291 -14.26 -2.44 -24.70
CA GLY A 291 -14.07 -3.60 -25.56
C GLY A 291 -13.27 -4.75 -24.96
N VAL A 292 -12.92 -4.70 -23.67
CA VAL A 292 -12.29 -5.83 -22.97
C VAL A 292 -13.35 -6.93 -22.78
N LYS A 293 -13.03 -8.13 -23.24
CA LYS A 293 -13.91 -9.32 -23.10
C LYS A 293 -13.63 -10.00 -21.76
N ILE A 294 -14.65 -10.20 -20.97
CA ILE A 294 -14.55 -10.92 -19.69
C ILE A 294 -14.67 -12.42 -19.98
N LEU A 295 -13.65 -13.19 -19.62
CA LEU A 295 -13.60 -14.64 -19.73
C LEU A 295 -13.87 -15.25 -18.35
N LYS A 296 -14.74 -16.24 -18.29
CA LYS A 296 -14.99 -17.01 -17.07
C LYS A 296 -14.36 -18.39 -17.24
N PRO A 297 -13.26 -18.69 -16.53
CA PRO A 297 -12.65 -20.01 -16.59
C PRO A 297 -13.57 -21.06 -15.96
N THR A 298 -13.43 -22.32 -16.40
CA THR A 298 -14.18 -23.42 -15.79
C THR A 298 -13.60 -23.76 -14.41
N LYS A 299 -14.36 -24.52 -13.62
CA LYS A 299 -13.90 -24.97 -12.29
C LYS A 299 -12.64 -25.80 -12.35
N GLU A 300 -12.50 -26.62 -13.40
CA GLU A 300 -11.33 -27.48 -13.64
C GLU A 300 -10.08 -26.63 -13.87
N VAL A 301 -10.19 -25.56 -14.66
CA VAL A 301 -9.09 -24.61 -14.92
C VAL A 301 -8.67 -23.89 -13.63
N ILE A 302 -9.64 -23.42 -12.84
CA ILE A 302 -9.37 -22.79 -11.55
C ILE A 302 -8.65 -23.77 -10.62
N ALA A 303 -9.11 -25.01 -10.54
CA ALA A 303 -8.49 -26.06 -9.71
C ALA A 303 -7.07 -26.42 -10.16
N GLU A 304 -6.79 -26.36 -11.49
CA GLU A 304 -5.42 -26.56 -12.00
C GLU A 304 -4.50 -25.40 -11.58
N PHE A 305 -4.94 -24.14 -11.70
CA PHE A 305 -4.18 -22.99 -11.24
C PHE A 305 -3.92 -23.04 -9.72
N ASP A 306 -4.94 -23.38 -8.94
CA ASP A 306 -4.82 -23.52 -7.48
C ASP A 306 -3.80 -24.62 -7.12
N ARG A 307 -3.88 -25.79 -7.74
CA ARG A 307 -2.95 -26.88 -7.51
C ARG A 307 -1.49 -26.51 -7.84
N LEU A 308 -1.28 -25.78 -8.96
CA LEU A 308 0.06 -25.30 -9.34
C LEU A 308 0.59 -24.28 -8.36
N SER A 309 -0.26 -23.36 -7.91
CA SER A 309 0.08 -22.34 -6.93
C SER A 309 0.45 -22.95 -5.58
N ASN A 310 -0.37 -23.87 -5.08
CA ASN A 310 -0.10 -24.59 -3.82
C ASN A 310 1.22 -25.35 -3.86
N LYS A 311 1.52 -26.01 -4.99
CA LYS A 311 2.80 -26.71 -5.18
C LYS A 311 3.98 -25.74 -5.22
N ALA A 312 3.82 -24.57 -5.85
CA ALA A 312 4.85 -23.55 -5.92
C ALA A 312 5.14 -22.93 -4.54
N VAL A 313 4.10 -22.60 -3.78
CA VAL A 313 4.22 -22.02 -2.42
C VAL A 313 4.97 -22.94 -1.45
N GLN A 314 4.87 -24.26 -1.63
CA GLN A 314 5.59 -25.23 -0.80
C GLN A 314 7.09 -25.38 -1.14
N ARG A 315 7.58 -24.73 -2.21
CA ARG A 315 9.00 -24.80 -2.57
C ARG A 315 9.85 -23.97 -1.61
N PRO A 316 11.03 -24.46 -1.20
CA PRO A 316 11.97 -23.67 -0.41
C PRO A 316 12.31 -22.34 -1.10
N GLY A 317 12.16 -21.23 -0.36
CA GLY A 317 12.45 -19.88 -0.85
C GLY A 317 11.40 -19.27 -1.78
N ALA A 318 10.27 -19.95 -2.03
CA ALA A 318 9.17 -19.41 -2.82
C ALA A 318 8.38 -18.33 -2.09
N VAL A 319 8.34 -18.40 -0.76
CA VAL A 319 7.57 -17.51 0.12
C VAL A 319 8.46 -17.02 1.26
N ALA A 320 8.12 -15.88 1.80
CA ALA A 320 8.85 -15.25 2.90
C ALA A 320 8.16 -15.44 4.27
N PHE A 321 6.96 -16.02 4.30
CA PHE A 321 6.24 -16.31 5.54
C PHE A 321 6.59 -17.71 6.09
N THR A 322 6.37 -17.88 7.39
CA THR A 322 6.56 -19.15 8.09
C THR A 322 5.32 -20.05 7.97
N PRO A 323 5.47 -21.39 8.05
CA PRO A 323 4.32 -22.32 8.11
C PRO A 323 3.34 -21.96 9.25
N LYS A 324 3.87 -21.54 10.38
CA LYS A 324 3.04 -21.12 11.53
C LYS A 324 2.07 -20.02 11.19
N VAL A 325 2.51 -18.99 10.45
CA VAL A 325 1.65 -17.88 10.07
C VAL A 325 0.62 -18.31 9.03
N LEU A 326 0.99 -19.21 8.12
CA LEU A 326 0.04 -19.82 7.19
C LEU A 326 -1.06 -20.59 7.93
N ASP A 327 -0.68 -21.42 8.90
CA ASP A 327 -1.64 -22.20 9.70
C ASP A 327 -2.58 -21.28 10.48
N GLU A 328 -2.06 -20.20 11.07
CA GLU A 328 -2.84 -19.23 11.83
C GLU A 328 -3.84 -18.48 10.95
N VAL A 329 -3.42 -17.98 9.79
CA VAL A 329 -4.30 -17.31 8.82
C VAL A 329 -5.36 -18.28 8.30
N THR A 330 -4.98 -19.53 8.00
CA THR A 330 -5.91 -20.57 7.55
C THR A 330 -6.96 -20.87 8.62
N ALA A 331 -6.55 -20.98 9.89
CA ALA A 331 -7.48 -21.23 11.00
C ALA A 331 -8.52 -20.09 11.16
N TYR A 332 -8.10 -18.81 11.08
CA TYR A 332 -9.03 -17.69 11.12
C TYR A 332 -9.99 -17.66 9.91
N LEU A 333 -9.49 -18.04 8.73
CA LEU A 333 -10.32 -18.13 7.55
C LEU A 333 -11.37 -19.25 7.66
N GLU A 334 -10.99 -20.40 8.20
CA GLU A 334 -11.91 -21.51 8.46
C GLU A 334 -12.94 -21.16 9.55
N GLU A 335 -12.53 -20.47 10.61
CA GLU A 335 -13.43 -19.92 11.63
C GLU A 335 -14.54 -19.07 10.97
N TYR A 336 -14.14 -18.13 10.10
CA TYR A 336 -15.09 -17.28 9.38
C TYR A 336 -16.04 -18.07 8.49
N ARG A 337 -15.49 -18.98 7.67
CA ARG A 337 -16.27 -19.79 6.74
C ARG A 337 -17.28 -20.72 7.43
N ASN A 338 -16.90 -21.25 8.59
CA ASN A 338 -17.78 -22.13 9.37
C ASN A 338 -18.89 -21.36 10.09
N SER A 339 -18.62 -20.12 10.48
CA SER A 339 -19.61 -19.24 11.14
C SER A 339 -20.62 -18.63 10.17
N ASN A 340 -20.38 -18.70 8.84
CA ASN A 340 -21.20 -18.07 7.80
C ASN A 340 -21.77 -19.10 6.78
N LYS A 341 -21.73 -20.40 7.13
CA LYS A 341 -22.46 -21.47 6.40
C LYS A 341 -23.89 -21.50 6.90
#